data_c829072091b3c6b1aa2d485c7d345aac
#
_entry.id   c829072091b3c6b1aa2d485c7d345aac
#
_cell.length_a   1.000
_cell.length_b   1.000
_cell.length_c   1.000
_cell.angle_alpha   90.00
_cell.angle_beta   90.00
_cell.angle_gamma   90.00
#
_symmetry.space_group_name_H-M   'P 1'
#
loop_
_entity.id
_entity.type
_entity.pdbx_description
1 polymer ?
#
loop_
_entity_poly.entity_id
_entity_poly.type
_entity_poly.pdbx_seq_one_letter_code
_entity_poly.pdbx_strand_id
1 'polypeptide(L)'
;MKQNAMSGKNVLLIGMILLVHFGVRSQEKIGDLRVESSARISELVAQKKEYNKKVNSYPGYKIQIYYGSEKECYEIEEDFKLQFPEIKTSIIFSTPQWKLQVGNYRTRLEADKSILDIKKEYPSAIVLATDIELE
;
A
#
# COMPACT_ATOMS: atom_id res chain seq x y z
N MET A 1 71.88 10.44 25.43
CA MET A 1 70.60 10.55 24.69
C MET A 1 70.57 9.42 23.67
N LYS A 2 69.75 8.40 23.89
CA LYS A 2 69.59 7.27 22.93
C LYS A 2 68.49 7.69 21.93
N GLN A 3 68.87 7.93 20.68
CA GLN A 3 67.96 8.10 19.59
C GLN A 3 67.46 6.70 19.21
N ASN A 4 66.19 6.42 19.50
CA ASN A 4 65.51 5.22 19.00
C ASN A 4 65.15 5.47 17.53
N ALA A 5 65.98 5.00 16.62
CA ALA A 5 65.62 4.95 15.19
C ALA A 5 64.46 4.00 15.01
N MET A 6 63.31 4.52 14.60
CA MET A 6 62.16 3.71 14.25
C MET A 6 62.48 2.80 13.08
N SER A 7 62.30 1.50 13.27
CA SER A 7 62.50 0.49 12.23
C SER A 7 61.65 0.81 10.98
N GLY A 8 62.29 0.72 9.79
CA GLY A 8 61.60 1.05 8.53
C GLY A 8 60.29 0.31 8.31
N LYS A 9 60.09 -0.84 8.94
CA LYS A 9 58.82 -1.59 8.95
C LYS A 9 57.69 -0.85 9.66
N ASN A 10 58.01 -0.12 10.76
CA ASN A 10 57.01 0.65 11.52
C ASN A 10 56.60 1.95 10.80
N VAL A 11 57.52 2.55 10.07
CA VAL A 11 57.25 3.74 9.23
C VAL A 11 56.33 3.37 8.07
N LEU A 12 56.55 2.18 7.45
CA LEU A 12 55.71 1.68 6.37
C LEU A 12 54.31 1.32 6.83
N LEU A 13 54.15 0.75 8.03
CA LEU A 13 52.85 0.45 8.64
C LEU A 13 52.05 1.72 8.96
N ILE A 14 52.72 2.76 9.51
CA ILE A 14 52.07 4.05 9.80
C ILE A 14 51.64 4.75 8.50
N GLY A 15 52.43 4.70 7.45
CA GLY A 15 52.09 5.24 6.13
C GLY A 15 50.88 4.54 5.50
N MET A 16 50.77 3.22 5.67
CA MET A 16 49.63 2.45 5.16
C MET A 16 48.31 2.74 5.92
N ILE A 17 48.38 2.97 7.24
CA ILE A 17 47.22 3.35 8.06
C ILE A 17 46.75 4.76 7.71
N LEU A 18 47.65 5.70 7.40
CA LEU A 18 47.31 7.05 6.99
C LEU A 18 46.61 7.11 5.62
N LEU A 19 46.95 6.20 4.69
CA LEU A 19 46.30 6.14 3.36
C LEU A 19 44.84 5.64 3.42
N VAL A 20 44.47 4.84 4.40
CA VAL A 20 43.10 4.31 4.57
C VAL A 20 42.14 5.41 5.01
N HIS A 21 42.59 6.47 5.66
CA HIS A 21 41.73 7.56 6.16
C HIS A 21 41.33 8.58 5.09
N PHE A 22 41.94 8.54 3.90
CA PHE A 22 41.61 9.48 2.81
C PHE A 22 40.50 8.99 1.85
N GLY A 23 40.04 7.73 2.00
CA GLY A 23 39.17 7.07 1.02
C GLY A 23 37.67 7.14 1.24
N VAL A 24 37.15 7.68 2.36
CA VAL A 24 35.70 7.62 2.65
C VAL A 24 35.13 9.05 2.77
N ARG A 25 35.07 9.73 1.65
CA ARG A 25 34.06 10.78 1.48
C ARG A 25 32.95 10.20 0.60
N SER A 26 31.95 9.63 1.24
CA SER A 26 30.66 9.39 0.62
C SER A 26 30.07 10.74 0.26
N GLN A 27 30.07 11.09 -1.02
CA GLN A 27 29.30 12.22 -1.52
C GLN A 27 27.84 11.81 -1.48
N GLU A 28 27.11 12.14 -0.43
CA GLU A 28 25.66 12.28 -0.50
C GLU A 28 25.33 13.44 -1.46
N LYS A 29 25.24 13.11 -2.72
CA LYS A 29 24.64 13.98 -3.69
C LYS A 29 23.13 13.87 -3.45
N ILE A 30 22.60 14.75 -2.61
CA ILE A 30 21.16 15.02 -2.56
C ILE A 30 20.82 15.51 -3.97
N GLY A 31 20.24 14.61 -4.76
CA GLY A 31 19.75 14.95 -6.08
C GLY A 31 18.60 15.94 -5.92
N ASP A 32 18.83 17.20 -6.22
CA ASP A 32 17.76 18.19 -6.35
C ASP A 32 16.95 17.83 -7.58
N LEU A 33 15.85 17.09 -7.37
CA LEU A 33 14.95 16.66 -8.43
C LEU A 33 14.07 17.87 -8.83
N ARG A 34 14.61 18.74 -9.69
CA ARG A 34 13.84 19.84 -10.25
C ARG A 34 12.94 19.30 -11.34
N VAL A 35 11.70 18.97 -11.00
CA VAL A 35 10.68 18.60 -11.98
C VAL A 35 10.17 19.87 -12.64
N GLU A 36 10.71 20.21 -13.78
CA GLU A 36 10.14 21.25 -14.65
C GLU A 36 8.94 20.63 -15.38
N SER A 37 7.78 20.70 -14.77
CA SER A 37 6.54 20.36 -15.47
C SER A 37 6.10 21.54 -16.34
N SER A 38 5.73 21.28 -17.61
CA SER A 38 5.13 22.33 -18.45
C SER A 38 3.84 22.83 -17.78
N ALA A 39 3.47 24.11 -17.99
CA ALA A 39 2.26 24.71 -17.45
C ALA A 39 1.01 23.85 -17.71
N ARG A 40 0.96 23.17 -18.87
CA ARG A 40 -0.11 22.25 -19.26
C ARG A 40 -0.18 21.00 -18.36
N ILE A 41 0.96 20.46 -17.93
CA ILE A 41 0.98 19.31 -16.98
C ILE A 41 0.48 19.75 -15.61
N SER A 42 0.90 20.93 -15.15
CA SER A 42 0.44 21.50 -13.87
C SER A 42 -1.07 21.73 -13.86
N GLU A 43 -1.62 22.21 -14.96
CA GLU A 43 -3.06 22.39 -15.16
C GLU A 43 -3.80 21.06 -15.15
N LEU A 44 -3.33 20.04 -15.87
CA LEU A 44 -3.92 18.69 -15.88
C LEU A 44 -3.88 18.03 -14.51
N VAL A 45 -2.79 18.21 -13.75
CA VAL A 45 -2.67 17.71 -12.37
C VAL A 45 -3.67 18.42 -11.46
N ALA A 46 -3.85 19.74 -11.61
CA ALA A 46 -4.84 20.50 -10.84
C ALA A 46 -6.28 20.06 -11.16
N GLN A 47 -6.61 19.88 -12.44
CA GLN A 47 -7.92 19.37 -12.88
C GLN A 47 -8.18 17.96 -12.32
N LYS A 48 -7.18 17.07 -12.38
CA LYS A 48 -7.31 15.71 -11.84
C LYS A 48 -7.47 15.69 -10.32
N LYS A 49 -6.76 16.57 -9.61
CA LYS A 49 -6.94 16.72 -8.14
C LYS A 49 -8.36 17.20 -7.80
N GLU A 50 -8.90 18.16 -8.56
CA GLU A 50 -10.25 18.66 -8.34
C GLU A 50 -11.31 17.61 -8.67
N TYR A 51 -11.13 16.86 -9.76
CA TYR A 51 -11.97 15.73 -10.10
C TYR A 51 -11.95 14.65 -8.99
N ASN A 52 -10.77 14.27 -8.51
CA ASN A 52 -10.62 13.25 -7.47
C ASN A 52 -11.22 13.69 -6.11
N LYS A 53 -11.32 15.00 -5.82
CA LYS A 53 -12.03 15.49 -4.62
C LYS A 53 -13.55 15.27 -4.70
N LYS A 54 -14.11 15.24 -5.90
CA LYS A 54 -15.54 15.03 -6.14
C LYS A 54 -15.91 13.57 -6.27
N VAL A 55 -14.96 12.72 -6.62
CA VAL A 55 -15.14 11.29 -6.80
C VAL A 55 -14.58 10.57 -5.59
N ASN A 56 -15.45 10.13 -4.70
CA ASN A 56 -15.08 9.34 -3.53
C ASN A 56 -14.86 7.86 -3.85
N SER A 57 -14.67 7.53 -5.14
CA SER A 57 -14.54 6.16 -5.63
C SER A 57 -13.15 5.94 -6.23
N TYR A 58 -12.48 4.87 -5.82
CA TYR A 58 -11.13 4.52 -6.24
C TYR A 58 -11.05 3.05 -6.62
N PRO A 59 -10.22 2.67 -7.60
CA PRO A 59 -9.96 1.26 -7.89
C PRO A 59 -9.43 0.54 -6.65
N GLY A 60 -10.06 -0.59 -6.33
CA GLY A 60 -9.70 -1.39 -5.17
C GLY A 60 -10.30 -2.79 -5.22
N TYR A 61 -10.56 -3.36 -4.06
CA TYR A 61 -11.07 -4.72 -3.93
C TYR A 61 -12.15 -4.79 -2.85
N LYS A 62 -13.19 -5.60 -3.11
CA LYS A 62 -14.21 -6.01 -2.14
C LYS A 62 -14.30 -7.53 -2.12
N ILE A 63 -14.80 -8.08 -1.03
CA ILE A 63 -15.08 -9.51 -0.93
C ILE A 63 -16.58 -9.70 -1.09
N GLN A 64 -17.00 -10.47 -2.07
CA GLN A 64 -18.40 -10.87 -2.24
C GLN A 64 -18.61 -12.16 -1.46
N ILE A 65 -19.56 -12.14 -0.52
CA ILE A 65 -19.87 -13.29 0.35
C ILE A 65 -21.18 -13.98 -0.02
N TYR A 66 -22.08 -13.24 -0.70
CA TYR A 66 -23.38 -13.78 -1.11
C TYR A 66 -23.82 -13.22 -2.48
N TYR A 67 -24.59 -14.04 -3.19
CA TYR A 67 -25.26 -13.69 -4.44
C TYR A 67 -26.57 -14.49 -4.57
N GLY A 68 -27.72 -13.81 -4.60
CA GLY A 68 -29.02 -14.49 -4.63
C GLY A 68 -30.22 -13.61 -4.37
N SER A 69 -31.14 -14.05 -3.53
CA SER A 69 -32.37 -13.35 -3.22
C SER A 69 -32.13 -12.13 -2.30
N GLU A 70 -33.05 -11.16 -2.37
CA GLU A 70 -33.00 -9.96 -1.51
C GLU A 70 -33.07 -10.33 -0.03
N LYS A 71 -34.04 -11.14 0.34
CA LYS A 71 -34.29 -11.51 1.73
C LYS A 71 -33.07 -12.15 2.38
N GLU A 72 -32.51 -13.17 1.74
CA GLU A 72 -31.31 -13.86 2.26
C GLU A 72 -30.09 -12.94 2.30
N CYS A 73 -29.99 -11.98 1.35
CA CYS A 73 -28.91 -11.01 1.32
C CYS A 73 -28.88 -10.14 2.60
N TYR A 74 -30.06 -9.67 3.05
CA TYR A 74 -30.17 -8.91 4.29
C TYR A 74 -29.96 -9.77 5.55
N GLU A 75 -30.48 -10.99 5.58
CA GLU A 75 -30.27 -11.92 6.70
C GLU A 75 -28.79 -12.23 6.89
N ILE A 76 -28.06 -12.51 5.79
CA ILE A 76 -26.60 -12.76 5.84
C ILE A 76 -25.83 -11.48 6.20
N GLU A 77 -26.30 -10.31 5.79
CA GLU A 77 -25.67 -9.04 6.19
C GLU A 77 -25.73 -8.82 7.69
N GLU A 78 -26.89 -9.09 8.32
CA GLU A 78 -27.07 -8.95 9.77
C GLU A 78 -26.16 -9.93 10.53
N ASP A 79 -26.10 -11.18 10.12
CA ASP A 79 -25.22 -12.19 10.70
C ASP A 79 -23.74 -11.81 10.53
N PHE A 80 -23.37 -11.30 9.35
CA PHE A 80 -22.01 -10.86 9.09
C PHE A 80 -21.58 -9.70 9.99
N LYS A 81 -22.44 -8.71 10.18
CA LYS A 81 -22.16 -7.55 11.05
C LYS A 81 -21.96 -7.95 12.52
N LEU A 82 -22.60 -9.02 12.98
CA LEU A 82 -22.41 -9.55 14.34
C LEU A 82 -21.04 -10.20 14.50
N GLN A 83 -20.55 -10.89 13.45
CA GLN A 83 -19.28 -11.61 13.50
C GLN A 83 -18.08 -10.71 13.16
N PHE A 84 -18.26 -9.75 12.25
CA PHE A 84 -17.22 -8.87 11.73
C PHE A 84 -17.63 -7.39 11.81
N PRO A 85 -17.84 -6.82 13.00
CA PRO A 85 -18.37 -5.46 13.16
C PRO A 85 -17.47 -4.36 12.57
N GLU A 86 -16.18 -4.62 12.42
CA GLU A 86 -15.20 -3.67 11.86
C GLU A 86 -15.22 -3.61 10.33
N ILE A 87 -15.89 -4.57 9.67
CA ILE A 87 -15.88 -4.67 8.22
C ILE A 87 -17.17 -4.07 7.67
N LYS A 88 -17.05 -3.05 6.84
CA LYS A 88 -18.21 -2.43 6.16
C LYS A 88 -18.88 -3.40 5.20
N THR A 89 -20.19 -3.36 5.15
CA THR A 89 -21.02 -4.14 4.24
C THR A 89 -21.66 -3.23 3.19
N SER A 90 -21.95 -3.79 2.02
CA SER A 90 -22.61 -3.11 0.92
C SER A 90 -23.49 -4.08 0.16
N ILE A 91 -24.81 -3.83 0.15
CA ILE A 91 -25.77 -4.60 -0.65
C ILE A 91 -25.96 -3.92 -1.99
N ILE A 92 -25.80 -4.65 -3.07
CA ILE A 92 -25.89 -4.16 -4.45
C ILE A 92 -26.88 -5.00 -5.23
N PHE A 93 -27.89 -4.35 -5.81
CA PHE A 93 -28.75 -5.00 -6.78
C PHE A 93 -28.06 -5.09 -8.15
N SER A 94 -27.96 -6.29 -8.69
CA SER A 94 -27.42 -6.57 -10.02
C SER A 94 -28.35 -7.53 -10.73
N THR A 95 -29.26 -6.98 -11.53
CA THR A 95 -30.34 -7.72 -12.20
C THR A 95 -29.90 -9.12 -12.67
N PRO A 96 -30.62 -10.19 -12.30
CA PRO A 96 -31.86 -10.21 -11.49
C PRO A 96 -31.63 -10.46 -10.00
N GLN A 97 -30.41 -10.42 -9.47
CA GLN A 97 -30.07 -10.86 -8.13
C GLN A 97 -29.37 -9.79 -7.30
N TRP A 98 -29.35 -10.02 -6.00
CA TRP A 98 -28.69 -9.17 -5.00
C TRP A 98 -27.32 -9.74 -4.65
N LYS A 99 -26.37 -8.85 -4.37
CA LYS A 99 -24.99 -9.18 -3.98
C LYS A 99 -24.67 -8.54 -2.64
N LEU A 100 -24.09 -9.30 -1.74
CA LEU A 100 -23.51 -8.77 -0.53
C LEU A 100 -21.98 -8.71 -0.70
N GLN A 101 -21.44 -7.51 -0.66
CA GLN A 101 -20.02 -7.23 -0.72
C GLN A 101 -19.56 -6.62 0.60
N VAL A 102 -18.38 -6.98 1.04
CA VAL A 102 -17.82 -6.54 2.32
C VAL A 102 -16.38 -6.04 2.17
N GLY A 103 -16.03 -5.06 3.00
CA GLY A 103 -14.73 -4.43 3.05
C GLY A 103 -14.45 -3.47 1.90
N ASN A 104 -13.49 -2.57 2.13
CA ASN A 104 -12.93 -1.65 1.15
C ASN A 104 -11.40 -1.79 1.22
N TYR A 105 -10.81 -2.62 0.35
CA TYR A 105 -9.38 -2.93 0.37
C TYR A 105 -8.67 -2.21 -0.79
N ARG A 106 -7.61 -1.49 -0.48
CA ARG A 106 -6.82 -0.79 -1.51
C ARG A 106 -5.99 -1.75 -2.35
N THR A 107 -5.54 -2.83 -1.75
CA THR A 107 -4.68 -3.81 -2.42
C THR A 107 -5.30 -5.20 -2.41
N ARG A 108 -4.94 -6.00 -3.42
CA ARG A 108 -5.32 -7.40 -3.50
C ARG A 108 -4.84 -8.20 -2.28
N LEU A 109 -3.65 -7.89 -1.79
CA LEU A 109 -3.04 -8.58 -0.65
C LEU A 109 -3.84 -8.36 0.64
N GLU A 110 -4.34 -7.14 0.88
CA GLU A 110 -5.22 -6.86 2.02
C GLU A 110 -6.52 -7.66 1.95
N ALA A 111 -7.15 -7.70 0.77
CA ALA A 111 -8.36 -8.49 0.56
C ALA A 111 -8.10 -9.99 0.72
N ASP A 112 -6.99 -10.50 0.17
CA ASP A 112 -6.60 -11.91 0.26
C ASP A 112 -6.27 -12.31 1.71
N LYS A 113 -5.74 -11.41 2.53
CA LYS A 113 -5.56 -11.63 3.97
C LYS A 113 -6.90 -11.71 4.70
N SER A 114 -7.79 -10.75 4.46
CA SER A 114 -9.09 -10.69 5.14
C SER A 114 -10.02 -11.86 4.76
N ILE A 115 -9.97 -12.32 3.50
CA ILE A 115 -10.82 -13.42 3.04
C ILE A 115 -10.50 -14.75 3.74
N LEU A 116 -9.28 -14.93 4.29
CA LEU A 116 -8.90 -16.15 5.00
C LEU A 116 -9.76 -16.37 6.25
N ASP A 117 -10.09 -15.29 6.95
CA ASP A 117 -10.95 -15.36 8.14
C ASP A 117 -12.42 -15.44 7.74
N ILE A 118 -12.84 -14.65 6.74
CA ILE A 118 -14.21 -14.65 6.23
C ILE A 118 -14.62 -16.01 5.68
N LYS A 119 -13.73 -16.72 4.98
CA LYS A 119 -14.01 -18.05 4.41
C LYS A 119 -14.26 -19.16 5.45
N LYS A 120 -13.92 -18.95 6.69
CA LYS A 120 -14.23 -19.91 7.76
C LYS A 120 -15.74 -20.04 7.97
N GLU A 121 -16.46 -18.91 7.83
CA GLU A 121 -17.93 -18.83 7.98
C GLU A 121 -18.64 -18.78 6.61
N TYR A 122 -18.01 -18.13 5.62
CA TYR A 122 -18.55 -17.95 4.26
C TYR A 122 -17.63 -18.60 3.20
N PRO A 123 -17.64 -19.93 3.02
CA PRO A 123 -16.69 -20.63 2.14
C PRO A 123 -16.76 -20.21 0.65
N SER A 124 -17.93 -19.71 0.22
CA SER A 124 -18.16 -19.21 -1.14
C SER A 124 -17.62 -17.81 -1.41
N ALA A 125 -17.03 -17.15 -0.41
CA ALA A 125 -16.50 -15.81 -0.55
C ALA A 125 -15.42 -15.70 -1.62
N ILE A 126 -15.48 -14.64 -2.42
CA ILE A 126 -14.52 -14.36 -3.51
C ILE A 126 -14.05 -12.91 -3.46
N VAL A 127 -12.80 -12.67 -3.83
CA VAL A 127 -12.27 -11.30 -3.99
C VAL A 127 -12.58 -10.79 -5.39
N LEU A 128 -13.17 -9.59 -5.46
CA LEU A 128 -13.49 -8.89 -6.71
C LEU A 128 -12.72 -7.57 -6.80
N ALA A 129 -12.16 -7.29 -7.98
CA ALA A 129 -11.67 -5.95 -8.29
C ALA A 129 -12.89 -5.05 -8.61
N THR A 130 -13.02 -3.96 -7.89
CA THR A 130 -14.13 -3.02 -8.03
C THR A 130 -13.76 -1.67 -7.44
N ASP A 131 -14.57 -0.66 -7.68
CA ASP A 131 -14.38 0.62 -7.03
C ASP A 131 -14.75 0.56 -5.54
N ILE A 132 -13.93 1.20 -4.72
CA ILE A 132 -14.11 1.32 -3.27
C ILE A 132 -14.28 2.77 -2.87
N GLU A 133 -14.96 3.01 -1.77
CA GLU A 133 -15.07 4.32 -1.13
C GLU A 133 -14.04 4.42 -0.01
N LEU A 134 -13.22 5.47 -0.04
CA LEU A 134 -12.28 5.78 1.03
C LEU A 134 -12.87 6.88 1.91
N GLU A 135 -12.78 6.68 3.21
CA GLU A 135 -13.07 7.69 4.23
C GLU A 135 -11.97 8.73 4.33
#